data_fa3d6307b6d8f7192dd1e5214d71df52
#
_entry.id   fa3d6307b6d8f7192dd1e5214d71df52
#
_cell.length_a   1.000
_cell.length_b   1.000
_cell.length_c   1.000
_cell.angle_alpha   90.00
_cell.angle_beta   90.00
_cell.angle_gamma   90.00
#
_symmetry.space_group_name_H-M   'P 1'
#
loop_
_entity.id
_entity.type
_entity.pdbx_description
1 polymer ?
#
loop_
_entity_poly.entity_id
_entity_poly.type
_entity_poly.pdbx_seq_one_letter_code
_entity_poly.pdbx_strand_id
1 'polypeptide(L)'
;MLNRKQKYFFIKLFSLFSIIRGYNVLIIVLAQYLTSIYILAPYLSVKEILFDVNLFMIVLASASAIASGYIINNFYDSDKDLINRPEKTMLDRLVSQRTKLSAYFVLNILSVFFASYVSFKAVVFFSLYIFGIWFYSHKIKKYPFIGNFVAATLAVIPFFAITSDLVTKFAPVILS
;
A
#
# COMPACT_ATOMS: atom_id res chain seq x y z
N MET A 1 -17.17 16.91 25.51
CA MET A 1 -15.91 17.60 25.10
C MET A 1 -14.74 16.62 25.20
N LEU A 2 -13.94 16.46 24.16
CA LEU A 2 -12.74 15.60 24.20
C LEU A 2 -11.68 16.20 25.13
N ASN A 3 -11.06 15.34 25.96
CA ASN A 3 -9.96 15.71 26.81
C ASN A 3 -8.75 16.10 25.93
N ARG A 4 -7.85 16.97 26.44
CA ARG A 4 -6.65 17.45 25.72
C ARG A 4 -5.80 16.30 25.17
N LYS A 5 -5.63 15.21 25.92
CA LYS A 5 -4.91 14.00 25.47
C LYS A 5 -5.61 13.30 24.30
N GLN A 6 -6.93 13.19 24.32
CA GLN A 6 -7.73 12.59 23.23
C GLN A 6 -7.63 13.44 21.96
N LYS A 7 -7.71 14.78 22.09
CA LYS A 7 -7.54 15.68 20.95
C LYS A 7 -6.17 15.51 20.28
N TYR A 8 -5.11 15.43 21.06
CA TYR A 8 -3.76 15.18 20.53
C TYR A 8 -3.63 13.82 19.86
N PHE A 9 -4.27 12.78 20.39
CA PHE A 9 -4.29 11.46 19.79
C PHE A 9 -4.96 11.47 18.41
N PHE A 10 -6.15 12.06 18.30
CA PHE A 10 -6.85 12.18 17.03
C PHE A 10 -6.08 13.01 15.99
N ILE A 11 -5.45 14.11 16.41
CA ILE A 11 -4.61 14.90 15.50
C ILE A 11 -3.43 14.08 14.98
N LYS A 12 -2.75 13.29 15.81
CA LYS A 12 -1.66 12.41 15.38
C LYS A 12 -2.15 11.31 14.44
N LEU A 13 -3.31 10.73 14.73
CA LEU A 13 -3.91 9.70 13.86
C LEU A 13 -4.27 10.28 12.50
N PHE A 14 -4.88 11.46 12.46
CA PHE A 14 -5.18 12.16 11.21
C PHE A 14 -3.91 12.55 10.45
N SER A 15 -2.88 13.02 11.15
CA SER A 15 -1.58 13.31 10.53
C SER A 15 -0.94 12.06 9.94
N LEU A 16 -1.00 10.91 10.63
CA LEU A 16 -0.50 9.64 10.11
C LEU A 16 -1.31 9.21 8.86
N PHE A 17 -2.64 9.34 8.90
CA PHE A 17 -3.50 9.07 7.74
C PHE A 17 -3.17 9.96 6.54
N SER A 18 -2.81 11.22 6.77
CA SER A 18 -2.33 12.14 5.74
C SER A 18 -0.99 11.68 5.14
N ILE A 19 -0.04 11.27 6.00
CA ILE A 19 1.29 10.79 5.57
C ILE A 19 1.18 9.55 4.68
N ILE A 20 0.36 8.57 5.07
CA ILE A 20 0.13 7.36 4.27
C ILE A 20 -0.69 7.62 3.02
N ARG A 21 -1.13 8.87 2.81
CA ARG A 21 -2.07 9.23 1.74
C ARG A 21 -3.27 8.28 1.71
N GLY A 22 -3.94 8.12 2.86
CA GLY A 22 -5.00 7.14 3.08
C GLY A 22 -6.08 7.15 2.00
N TYR A 23 -6.40 8.32 1.47
CA TYR A 23 -7.33 8.44 0.35
C TYR A 23 -6.84 7.70 -0.91
N ASN A 24 -5.56 7.82 -1.27
CA ASN A 24 -5.00 7.11 -2.43
C ASN A 24 -4.99 5.60 -2.19
N VAL A 25 -4.70 5.15 -0.97
CA VAL A 25 -4.75 3.72 -0.61
C VAL A 25 -6.17 3.18 -0.79
N LEU A 26 -7.19 3.92 -0.35
CA LEU A 26 -8.60 3.54 -0.53
C LEU A 26 -8.99 3.45 -2.02
N ILE A 27 -8.53 4.40 -2.85
CA ILE A 27 -8.77 4.35 -4.30
C ILE A 27 -8.13 3.10 -4.92
N ILE A 28 -6.91 2.73 -4.52
CA ILE A 28 -6.24 1.54 -5.04
C ILE A 28 -6.98 0.27 -4.60
N VAL A 29 -7.42 0.18 -3.35
CA VAL A 29 -8.25 -0.93 -2.85
C VAL A 29 -9.51 -1.07 -3.69
N LEU A 30 -10.22 0.03 -3.93
CA LEU A 30 -11.43 0.05 -4.76
C LEU A 30 -11.12 -0.39 -6.19
N ALA A 31 -10.03 0.13 -6.79
CA ALA A 31 -9.60 -0.23 -8.13
C ALA A 31 -9.24 -1.72 -8.24
N GLN A 32 -8.61 -2.31 -7.21
CA GLN A 32 -8.31 -3.73 -7.16
C GLN A 32 -9.59 -4.59 -7.18
N TYR A 33 -10.59 -4.24 -6.38
CA TYR A 33 -11.88 -4.93 -6.40
C TYR A 33 -12.62 -4.76 -7.73
N LEU A 34 -12.67 -3.55 -8.29
CA LEU A 34 -13.31 -3.31 -9.59
C LEU A 34 -12.60 -4.09 -10.72
N THR A 35 -11.27 -4.13 -10.70
CA THR A 35 -10.49 -4.94 -11.66
C THR A 35 -10.82 -6.42 -11.51
N SER A 36 -10.92 -6.94 -10.29
CA SER A 36 -11.26 -8.33 -10.02
C SER A 36 -12.65 -8.68 -10.54
N ILE A 37 -13.65 -7.81 -10.30
CA ILE A 37 -15.05 -8.02 -10.67
C ILE A 37 -15.25 -7.94 -12.18
N TYR A 38 -14.73 -6.90 -12.82
CA TYR A 38 -15.10 -6.60 -14.20
C TYR A 38 -14.09 -7.07 -15.25
N ILE A 39 -12.84 -7.33 -14.86
CA ILE A 39 -11.77 -7.67 -15.81
C ILE A 39 -11.28 -9.11 -15.61
N LEU A 40 -10.95 -9.48 -14.35
CA LEU A 40 -10.27 -10.74 -14.10
C LEU A 40 -11.24 -11.92 -13.96
N ALA A 41 -12.41 -11.70 -13.36
CA ALA A 41 -13.39 -12.77 -13.13
C ALA A 41 -14.84 -12.32 -13.46
N PRO A 42 -15.11 -11.83 -14.69
CA PRO A 42 -16.43 -11.28 -15.05
C PRO A 42 -17.55 -12.33 -15.07
N TYR A 43 -17.19 -13.61 -15.02
CA TYR A 43 -18.12 -14.75 -14.98
C TYR A 43 -18.55 -15.13 -13.56
N LEU A 44 -17.92 -14.59 -12.54
CA LEU A 44 -18.30 -14.82 -11.13
C LEU A 44 -19.30 -13.77 -10.66
N SER A 45 -20.12 -14.15 -9.67
CA SER A 45 -20.98 -13.16 -9.04
C SER A 45 -20.17 -12.16 -8.22
N VAL A 46 -20.64 -10.90 -8.17
CA VAL A 46 -20.00 -9.84 -7.39
C VAL A 46 -19.85 -10.26 -5.92
N LYS A 47 -20.82 -10.99 -5.37
CA LYS A 47 -20.77 -11.47 -4.00
C LYS A 47 -19.63 -12.46 -3.77
N GLU A 48 -19.43 -13.41 -4.68
CA GLU A 48 -18.34 -14.39 -4.59
C GLU A 48 -16.97 -13.70 -4.54
N ILE A 49 -16.76 -12.67 -5.35
CA ILE A 49 -15.51 -11.91 -5.37
C ILE A 49 -15.35 -11.05 -4.11
N LEU A 50 -16.41 -10.35 -3.68
CA LEU A 50 -16.34 -9.49 -2.50
C LEU A 50 -16.06 -10.26 -1.20
N PHE A 51 -16.55 -11.50 -1.09
CA PHE A 51 -16.37 -12.35 0.07
C PHE A 51 -15.24 -13.37 -0.09
N ASP A 52 -14.46 -13.30 -1.19
CA ASP A 52 -13.29 -14.15 -1.35
C ASP A 52 -12.18 -13.74 -0.35
N VAL A 53 -11.89 -14.64 0.58
CA VAL A 53 -10.95 -14.40 1.67
C VAL A 53 -9.52 -14.20 1.16
N ASN A 54 -9.10 -14.95 0.12
CA ASN A 54 -7.76 -14.81 -0.44
C ASN A 54 -7.60 -13.44 -1.11
N LEU A 55 -8.57 -13.03 -1.93
CA LEU A 55 -8.58 -11.71 -2.53
C LEU A 55 -8.54 -10.61 -1.48
N PHE A 56 -9.35 -10.73 -0.42
CA PHE A 56 -9.38 -9.78 0.67
C PHE A 56 -8.00 -9.67 1.36
N MET A 57 -7.34 -10.80 1.64
CA MET A 57 -6.00 -10.81 2.24
C MET A 57 -4.93 -10.21 1.32
N ILE A 58 -4.98 -10.46 0.00
CA ILE A 58 -4.08 -9.84 -0.99
C ILE A 58 -4.29 -8.33 -1.04
N VAL A 59 -5.54 -7.87 -1.04
CA VAL A 59 -5.87 -6.44 -1.03
C VAL A 59 -5.35 -5.77 0.26
N LEU A 60 -5.50 -6.41 1.43
CA LEU A 60 -4.94 -5.92 2.68
C LEU A 60 -3.40 -5.90 2.67
N ALA A 61 -2.76 -6.94 2.10
CA ALA A 61 -1.31 -6.98 1.93
C ALA A 61 -0.83 -5.83 1.04
N SER A 62 -1.52 -5.60 -0.10
CA SER A 62 -1.25 -4.49 -1.02
C SER A 62 -1.41 -3.13 -0.34
N ALA A 63 -2.54 -2.91 0.33
CA ALA A 63 -2.83 -1.66 1.03
C ALA A 63 -1.77 -1.34 2.09
N SER A 64 -1.36 -2.37 2.88
CA SER A 64 -0.33 -2.23 3.91
C SER A 64 1.04 -1.90 3.30
N ALA A 65 1.46 -2.59 2.23
CA ALA A 65 2.72 -2.34 1.54
C ALA A 65 2.75 -0.93 0.90
N ILE A 66 1.66 -0.51 0.25
CA ILE A 66 1.55 0.82 -0.36
C ILE A 66 1.58 1.92 0.70
N ALA A 67 0.84 1.74 1.81
CA ALA A 67 0.84 2.68 2.92
C ALA A 67 2.24 2.81 3.54
N SER A 68 2.96 1.70 3.73
CA SER A 68 4.36 1.72 4.18
C SER A 68 5.26 2.47 3.20
N GLY A 69 5.03 2.28 1.89
CA GLY A 69 5.72 2.99 0.82
C GLY A 69 5.56 4.50 0.89
N TYR A 70 4.36 5.00 1.18
CA TYR A 70 4.16 6.44 1.40
C TYR A 70 4.90 6.95 2.63
N ILE A 71 4.94 6.17 3.71
CA ILE A 71 5.67 6.55 4.92
C ILE A 71 7.18 6.64 4.66
N ILE A 72 7.78 5.62 4.05
CA ILE A 72 9.23 5.63 3.81
C ILE A 72 9.62 6.72 2.81
N ASN A 73 8.77 6.98 1.81
CA ASN A 73 8.97 8.08 0.89
C ASN A 73 8.92 9.45 1.60
N ASN A 74 7.93 9.68 2.48
CA ASN A 74 7.83 10.88 3.29
C ASN A 74 9.01 11.01 4.27
N PHE A 75 9.50 9.89 4.81
CA PHE A 75 10.66 9.88 5.69
C PHE A 75 11.92 10.42 5.00
N TYR A 76 12.22 9.97 3.78
CA TYR A 76 13.38 10.44 3.00
C TYR A 76 13.21 11.84 2.40
N ASP A 77 11.97 12.30 2.21
CA ASP A 77 11.69 13.63 1.65
C ASP A 77 11.53 14.72 2.72
N SER A 78 11.46 14.37 3.99
CA SER A 78 11.08 15.29 5.08
C SER A 78 11.87 16.60 5.09
N ASP A 79 13.19 16.55 4.83
CA ASP A 79 14.04 17.73 4.83
C ASP A 79 13.85 18.61 3.59
N LYS A 80 13.61 17.99 2.45
CA LYS A 80 13.37 18.69 1.17
C LYS A 80 11.98 19.34 1.15
N ASP A 81 10.98 18.66 1.67
CA ASP A 81 9.61 19.16 1.73
C ASP A 81 9.48 20.33 2.71
N LEU A 82 10.32 20.38 3.73
CA LEU A 82 10.46 21.53 4.64
C LEU A 82 10.81 22.83 3.91
N ILE A 83 11.69 22.76 2.93
CA ILE A 83 12.17 23.92 2.15
C ILE A 83 11.17 24.27 1.07
N ASN A 84 10.64 23.26 0.36
CA ASN A 84 9.84 23.48 -0.85
C ASN A 84 8.34 23.66 -0.59
N ARG A 85 7.80 23.10 0.52
CA ARG A 85 6.36 23.10 0.82
C ARG A 85 6.10 23.18 2.35
N PRO A 86 6.45 24.30 3.01
CA PRO A 86 6.38 24.41 4.47
C PRO A 86 4.96 24.23 5.04
N GLU A 87 3.92 24.65 4.32
CA GLU A 87 2.53 24.53 4.78
C GLU A 87 2.03 23.09 4.80
N LYS A 88 2.40 22.26 3.79
CA LYS A 88 2.04 20.85 3.73
C LYS A 88 2.72 20.01 4.81
N THR A 89 3.92 20.40 5.23
CA THR A 89 4.71 19.70 6.23
C THR A 89 4.26 19.96 7.66
N MET A 90 3.36 20.91 7.91
CA MET A 90 2.87 21.20 9.26
C MET A 90 2.23 19.98 9.94
N LEU A 91 1.37 19.24 9.25
CA LEU A 91 0.76 18.00 9.77
C LEU A 91 1.79 16.89 9.91
N ASP A 92 2.73 16.76 8.97
CA ASP A 92 3.76 15.73 8.96
C ASP A 92 4.73 15.86 10.13
N ARG A 93 4.96 17.07 10.65
CA ARG A 93 5.79 17.36 11.82
C ARG A 93 5.19 16.91 13.15
N LEU A 94 3.87 16.76 13.20
CA LEU A 94 3.18 16.27 14.41
C LEU A 94 3.48 14.80 14.68
N VAL A 95 3.97 14.06 13.67
CA VAL A 95 4.40 12.67 13.80
C VAL A 95 5.92 12.60 13.83
N SER A 96 6.48 12.10 14.93
CA SER A 96 7.93 11.96 15.07
C SER A 96 8.51 10.98 14.04
N GLN A 97 9.76 11.17 13.66
CA GLN A 97 10.46 10.26 12.73
C GLN A 97 10.50 8.80 13.26
N ARG A 98 10.60 8.63 14.58
CA ARG A 98 10.52 7.31 15.22
C ARG A 98 9.15 6.68 15.02
N THR A 99 8.07 7.45 15.15
CA THR A 99 6.70 6.95 14.93
C THR A 99 6.49 6.56 13.46
N LYS A 100 6.98 7.35 12.51
CA LYS A 100 6.93 7.03 11.07
C LYS A 100 7.67 5.71 10.79
N LEU A 101 8.87 5.56 11.31
CA LEU A 101 9.67 4.35 11.10
C LEU A 101 9.02 3.12 11.75
N SER A 102 8.47 3.26 12.96
CA SER A 102 7.71 2.17 13.60
C SER A 102 6.48 1.79 12.80
N ALA A 103 5.71 2.75 12.32
CA ALA A 103 4.54 2.50 11.47
C ALA A 103 4.94 1.82 10.14
N TYR A 104 6.06 2.22 9.54
CA TYR A 104 6.62 1.58 8.35
C TYR A 104 6.88 0.09 8.59
N PHE A 105 7.59 -0.27 9.67
CA PHE A 105 7.87 -1.68 9.98
C PHE A 105 6.61 -2.47 10.30
N VAL A 106 5.70 -1.91 11.09
CA VAL A 106 4.42 -2.57 11.42
C VAL A 106 3.61 -2.86 10.16
N LEU A 107 3.48 -1.90 9.23
CA LEU A 107 2.75 -2.10 7.99
C LEU A 107 3.40 -3.14 7.07
N ASN A 108 4.74 -3.19 7.02
CA ASN A 108 5.44 -4.22 6.25
C ASN A 108 5.23 -5.62 6.85
N ILE A 109 5.28 -5.74 8.18
CA ILE A 109 4.98 -7.01 8.87
C ILE A 109 3.54 -7.43 8.60
N LEU A 110 2.58 -6.51 8.68
CA LEU A 110 1.17 -6.80 8.36
C LEU A 110 1.00 -7.23 6.90
N SER A 111 1.68 -6.58 5.95
CA SER A 111 1.63 -6.97 4.54
C SER A 111 2.10 -8.42 4.33
N VAL A 112 3.24 -8.79 4.90
CA VAL A 112 3.78 -10.16 4.80
C VAL A 112 2.88 -11.15 5.55
N PHE A 113 2.31 -10.76 6.69
CA PHE A 113 1.37 -11.58 7.46
C PHE A 113 0.11 -11.89 6.65
N PHE A 114 -0.53 -10.89 6.03
CA PHE A 114 -1.69 -11.12 5.17
C PHE A 114 -1.34 -11.97 3.94
N ALA A 115 -0.18 -11.73 3.33
CA ALA A 115 0.31 -12.53 2.21
C ALA A 115 0.54 -14.01 2.60
N SER A 116 1.02 -14.28 3.82
CA SER A 116 1.28 -15.64 4.31
C SER A 116 0.00 -16.49 4.46
N TYR A 117 -1.13 -15.84 4.67
CA TYR A 117 -2.43 -16.52 4.71
C TYR A 117 -2.81 -17.11 3.34
N VAL A 118 -2.42 -16.44 2.26
CA VAL A 118 -2.78 -16.84 0.89
C VAL A 118 -1.84 -17.90 0.35
N SER A 119 -0.53 -17.61 0.29
CA SER A 119 0.46 -18.56 -0.22
C SER A 119 1.90 -18.11 0.05
N PHE A 120 2.84 -19.07 0.00
CA PHE A 120 4.27 -18.73 0.03
C PHE A 120 4.71 -17.86 -1.17
N LYS A 121 4.10 -18.04 -2.34
CA LYS A 121 4.36 -17.19 -3.52
C LYS A 121 3.97 -15.74 -3.27
N ALA A 122 2.84 -15.51 -2.59
CA ALA A 122 2.41 -14.16 -2.19
C ALA A 122 3.40 -13.54 -1.19
N VAL A 123 3.93 -14.29 -0.23
CA VAL A 123 4.96 -13.81 0.70
C VAL A 123 6.20 -13.33 -0.04
N VAL A 124 6.72 -14.14 -0.96
CA VAL A 124 7.90 -13.76 -1.78
C VAL A 124 7.59 -12.53 -2.61
N PHE A 125 6.43 -12.48 -3.27
CA PHE A 125 6.00 -11.34 -4.07
C PHE A 125 5.96 -10.04 -3.28
N PHE A 126 5.26 -10.03 -2.13
CA PHE A 126 5.16 -8.82 -1.31
C PHE A 126 6.48 -8.43 -0.65
N SER A 127 7.32 -9.39 -0.29
CA SER A 127 8.67 -9.11 0.22
C SER A 127 9.53 -8.39 -0.82
N LEU A 128 9.53 -8.87 -2.07
CA LEU A 128 10.22 -8.21 -3.18
C LEU A 128 9.60 -6.85 -3.50
N TYR A 129 8.29 -6.72 -3.43
CA TYR A 129 7.59 -5.45 -3.65
C TYR A 129 7.96 -4.40 -2.60
N ILE A 130 7.96 -4.77 -1.31
CA ILE A 130 8.38 -3.91 -0.19
C ILE A 130 9.84 -3.48 -0.37
N PHE A 131 10.73 -4.41 -0.73
CA PHE A 131 12.12 -4.09 -1.03
C PHE A 131 12.24 -3.11 -2.21
N GLY A 132 11.49 -3.33 -3.28
CA GLY A 132 11.44 -2.45 -4.45
C GLY A 132 11.01 -1.03 -4.09
N ILE A 133 9.97 -0.87 -3.28
CA ILE A 133 9.50 0.44 -2.78
C ILE A 133 10.57 1.13 -1.92
N TRP A 134 11.21 0.40 -1.02
CA TRP A 134 12.29 0.94 -0.20
C TRP A 134 13.46 1.39 -1.06
N PHE A 135 13.93 0.55 -1.98
CA PHE A 135 15.05 0.85 -2.87
C PHE A 135 14.75 2.04 -3.79
N TYR A 136 13.52 2.11 -4.31
CA TYR A 136 13.04 3.28 -5.04
C TYR A 136 13.14 4.57 -4.21
N SER A 137 12.58 4.56 -3.01
CA SER A 137 12.53 5.73 -2.13
C SER A 137 13.93 6.19 -1.68
N HIS A 138 14.83 5.22 -1.45
CA HIS A 138 16.19 5.50 -0.99
C HIS A 138 17.11 6.02 -2.11
N LYS A 139 17.08 5.40 -3.28
CA LYS A 139 18.10 5.61 -4.32
C LYS A 139 17.53 6.08 -5.66
N ILE A 140 16.57 5.37 -6.22
CA ILE A 140 16.14 5.53 -7.62
C ILE A 140 15.40 6.85 -7.85
N LYS A 141 14.62 7.30 -6.89
CA LYS A 141 13.83 8.53 -6.96
C LYS A 141 14.62 9.78 -7.33
N LYS A 142 15.95 9.77 -7.11
CA LYS A 142 16.84 10.90 -7.43
C LYS A 142 17.06 11.09 -8.93
N TYR A 143 16.77 10.07 -9.74
CA TYR A 143 16.97 10.09 -11.19
C TYR A 143 15.64 10.37 -11.89
N PRO A 144 15.47 11.54 -12.59
CA PRO A 144 14.15 11.99 -13.06
C PRO A 144 13.45 11.01 -13.99
N PHE A 145 14.12 10.48 -15.01
CA PHE A 145 13.52 9.57 -15.99
C PHE A 145 13.34 8.15 -15.44
N ILE A 146 14.40 7.57 -14.89
CA ILE A 146 14.38 6.20 -14.31
C ILE A 146 13.43 6.17 -13.10
N GLY A 147 13.45 7.20 -12.25
CA GLY A 147 12.58 7.32 -11.10
C GLY A 147 11.10 7.30 -11.49
N ASN A 148 10.71 8.07 -12.51
CA ASN A 148 9.31 8.10 -12.98
C ASN A 148 8.88 6.76 -13.56
N PHE A 149 9.74 6.10 -14.34
CA PHE A 149 9.45 4.78 -14.89
C PHE A 149 9.27 3.73 -13.80
N VAL A 150 10.20 3.67 -12.84
CA VAL A 150 10.12 2.73 -11.71
C VAL A 150 8.90 3.03 -10.82
N ALA A 151 8.57 4.31 -10.58
CA ALA A 151 7.38 4.70 -9.83
C ALA A 151 6.10 4.19 -10.51
N ALA A 152 5.98 4.36 -11.82
CA ALA A 152 4.84 3.87 -12.59
C ALA A 152 4.74 2.33 -12.54
N THR A 153 5.87 1.64 -12.67
CA THR A 153 5.93 0.17 -12.53
C THR A 153 5.47 -0.27 -11.13
N LEU A 154 6.01 0.33 -10.08
CA LEU A 154 5.62 0.00 -8.69
C LEU A 154 4.14 0.27 -8.41
N ALA A 155 3.52 1.25 -9.08
CA ALA A 155 2.09 1.52 -8.92
C ALA A 155 1.20 0.41 -9.52
N VAL A 156 1.66 -0.30 -10.54
CA VAL A 156 0.91 -1.36 -11.23
C VAL A 156 1.15 -2.74 -10.60
N ILE A 157 2.31 -2.98 -10.00
CA ILE A 157 2.70 -4.28 -9.42
C ILE A 157 1.61 -4.90 -8.51
N PRO A 158 0.92 -4.18 -7.60
CA PRO A 158 -0.11 -4.78 -6.74
C PRO A 158 -1.27 -5.45 -7.51
N PHE A 159 -1.55 -5.02 -8.72
CA PHE A 159 -2.57 -5.65 -9.57
C PHE A 159 -2.16 -7.03 -10.08
N PHE A 160 -0.86 -7.27 -10.28
CA PHE A 160 -0.35 -8.59 -10.64
C PHE A 160 -0.50 -9.63 -9.53
N ALA A 161 -0.46 -9.21 -8.26
CA ALA A 161 -0.72 -10.10 -7.13
C ALA A 161 -2.14 -10.70 -7.21
N ILE A 162 -3.13 -9.87 -7.53
CA ILE A 162 -4.53 -10.29 -7.69
C ILE A 162 -4.68 -11.20 -8.89
N THR A 163 -4.05 -10.84 -10.03
CA THR A 163 -4.12 -11.63 -11.25
C THR A 163 -3.57 -13.03 -11.01
N SER A 164 -2.44 -13.18 -10.32
CA SER A 164 -1.84 -14.49 -10.05
C SER A 164 -2.73 -15.38 -9.18
N ASP A 165 -3.43 -14.81 -8.19
CA ASP A 165 -4.34 -15.55 -7.32
C ASP A 165 -5.60 -15.99 -8.05
N LEU A 166 -6.26 -15.08 -8.74
CA LEU A 166 -7.50 -15.38 -9.47
C LEU A 166 -7.25 -16.34 -10.63
N VAL A 167 -6.16 -16.18 -11.37
CA VAL A 167 -5.82 -17.10 -12.46
C VAL A 167 -5.52 -18.50 -11.92
N THR A 168 -4.74 -18.64 -10.85
CA THR A 168 -4.46 -19.97 -10.28
C THR A 168 -5.70 -20.66 -9.74
N LYS A 169 -6.64 -19.90 -9.17
CA LYS A 169 -7.87 -20.42 -8.58
C LYS A 169 -8.90 -20.86 -9.64
N PHE A 170 -9.02 -20.11 -10.73
CA PHE A 170 -10.08 -20.28 -11.72
C PHE A 170 -9.60 -20.79 -13.08
N ALA A 171 -8.30 -20.95 -13.32
CA ALA A 171 -7.76 -21.54 -14.53
C ALA A 171 -8.38 -22.91 -14.89
N PRO A 172 -8.65 -23.82 -13.93
CA PRO A 172 -9.32 -25.08 -14.23
C PRO A 172 -10.74 -24.93 -14.78
N VAL A 173 -11.45 -23.87 -14.39
CA VAL A 173 -12.83 -23.59 -14.84
C VAL A 173 -12.86 -22.95 -16.22
N ILE A 174 -11.79 -22.23 -16.59
CA ILE A 174 -11.68 -21.55 -17.90
C ILE A 174 -11.25 -22.52 -18.98
N LEU A 175 -10.56 -23.61 -18.61
CA LEU A 175 -10.02 -24.62 -19.56
C LEU A 175 -10.90 -25.87 -19.69
N SER A 176 -11.98 -25.96 -18.90
CA SER A 176 -13.01 -27.02 -19.02
C SER A 176 -14.17 -26.55 -19.90
#